data_a96d32cc5eb306e880ab71412719894a
#
_entry.id   a96d32cc5eb306e880ab71412719894a
#
_cell.length_a   1.000
_cell.length_b   1.000
_cell.length_c   1.000
_cell.angle_alpha   90.00
_cell.angle_beta   90.00
_cell.angle_gamma   90.00
#
_symmetry.space_group_name_H-M   'P 1'
#
loop_
_entity.id
_entity.type
_entity.pdbx_description
1 polymer ?
#
loop_
_entity_poly.entity_id
_entity_poly.type
_entity_poly.pdbx_seq_one_letter_code
_entity_poly.pdbx_strand_id
1 'polypeptide(L)'
;ISGCAARFLQVPLESCKTNEEIKSALETFLSQTALKAGEWIFACGYDSGRIKGRRLTAEFLDKIVPEHPLVVQYQSGHMGIFNTAAMKILGVDKNTPSAEGGFIEKAEDGTPTGYMEEADFVSRLKNIPMPGGEKLLDAFTRAQKLYFSHGIVTAQEGLAAKELLPLYRALDEADKLLMDVVLYPDIHAFGAYSAAFPGRVKNYKRHLKIGGIKLISDGSPQGRTAWMRSPYLDESGKPESDGYAGYSSVTQEELEAGVRFSTERKLQLLVHCNGDMAAERFIEAEENYGDPATRPVMIHAQFLGLDQLDRVKRAGILPSFFVAHVLHWGEIHIRNLGLQRASKMSPLRSALERNMHFTLHQDSPVILPDMLETIYCAVSRKTETGRILGEDERIDACSALRAVTAEAAYQYFEENETGTLSEGKRENLIILSENPVGCSEEKLREIRVEETIRDGETVFKL
;
A
#
# COMPACT_ATOMS: atom_id res chain seq x y z
N ILE A 1 7.76 0.55 -0.88
CA ILE A 1 8.65 1.71 -0.65
C ILE A 1 8.74 2.62 -1.88
N SER A 2 8.76 2.08 -3.11
CA SER A 2 8.77 2.89 -4.34
C SER A 2 7.56 3.83 -4.45
N GLY A 3 6.39 3.38 -4.01
CA GLY A 3 5.21 4.23 -3.91
C GLY A 3 5.39 5.41 -2.96
N CYS A 4 6.06 5.22 -1.81
CA CYS A 4 6.41 6.32 -0.92
C CYS A 4 7.42 7.28 -1.56
N ALA A 5 8.39 6.78 -2.31
CA ALA A 5 9.30 7.63 -3.06
C ALA A 5 8.56 8.49 -4.10
N ALA A 6 7.62 7.89 -4.84
CA ALA A 6 6.80 8.62 -5.81
C ALA A 6 6.00 9.77 -5.16
N ARG A 7 5.52 9.60 -3.92
CA ARG A 7 4.82 10.65 -3.17
C ARG A 7 5.68 11.91 -2.96
N PHE A 8 6.98 11.77 -2.78
CA PHE A 8 7.89 12.91 -2.64
C PHE A 8 8.09 13.72 -3.92
N LEU A 9 7.63 13.20 -5.05
CA LEU A 9 7.64 13.87 -6.34
C LEU A 9 6.27 14.47 -6.70
N GLN A 10 5.31 14.40 -5.79
CA GLN A 10 3.93 14.84 -5.99
C GLN A 10 3.57 15.94 -4.99
N VAL A 11 2.55 16.74 -5.35
CA VAL A 11 1.94 17.71 -4.43
C VAL A 11 0.82 17.00 -3.66
N PRO A 12 0.93 16.84 -2.34
CA PRO A 12 -0.10 16.18 -1.54
C PRO A 12 -1.29 17.12 -1.33
N LEU A 13 -2.51 16.68 -1.66
CA LEU A 13 -3.75 17.46 -1.52
C LEU A 13 -4.74 16.82 -0.53
N GLU A 14 -4.39 15.72 0.11
CA GLU A 14 -5.29 14.97 1.00
C GLU A 14 -5.80 15.77 2.20
N SER A 15 -5.02 16.71 2.67
CA SER A 15 -5.38 17.58 3.79
C SER A 15 -6.14 18.85 3.39
N CYS A 16 -6.16 19.18 2.09
CA CYS A 16 -6.80 20.39 1.60
C CYS A 16 -8.32 20.31 1.71
N LYS A 17 -8.91 21.40 2.21
CA LYS A 17 -10.37 21.56 2.38
C LYS A 17 -10.95 22.70 1.54
N THR A 18 -10.09 23.49 0.91
CA THR A 18 -10.48 24.66 0.10
C THR A 18 -9.57 24.79 -1.13
N ASN A 19 -10.06 25.49 -2.15
CA ASN A 19 -9.26 25.78 -3.34
C ASN A 19 -8.03 26.66 -3.04
N GLU A 20 -8.12 27.52 -2.03
CA GLU A 20 -6.99 28.36 -1.60
C GLU A 20 -5.86 27.51 -0.97
N GLU A 21 -6.21 26.47 -0.20
CA GLU A 21 -5.23 25.54 0.33
C GLU A 21 -4.56 24.73 -0.78
N ILE A 22 -5.31 24.31 -1.81
CA ILE A 22 -4.75 23.66 -3.01
C ILE A 22 -3.79 24.60 -3.73
N LYS A 23 -4.16 25.84 -3.93
CA LYS A 23 -3.30 26.87 -4.52
C LYS A 23 -2.00 27.01 -3.70
N SER A 24 -2.10 27.16 -2.39
CA SER A 24 -0.94 27.29 -1.49
C SER A 24 -0.03 26.06 -1.56
N ALA A 25 -0.59 24.85 -1.64
CA ALA A 25 0.19 23.62 -1.78
C ALA A 25 0.98 23.58 -3.11
N LEU A 26 0.34 23.97 -4.23
CA LEU A 26 0.98 24.06 -5.53
C LEU A 26 2.08 25.13 -5.56
N GLU A 27 1.82 26.33 -5.04
CA GLU A 27 2.80 27.41 -4.96
C GLU A 27 3.99 27.04 -4.06
N THR A 28 3.74 26.37 -2.94
CA THR A 28 4.80 25.86 -2.06
C THR A 28 5.69 24.87 -2.78
N PHE A 29 5.10 23.90 -3.49
CA PHE A 29 5.84 22.93 -4.28
C PHE A 29 6.71 23.60 -5.35
N LEU A 30 6.16 24.58 -6.09
CA LEU A 30 6.88 25.33 -7.10
C LEU A 30 8.08 26.11 -6.52
N SER A 31 7.91 26.68 -5.33
CA SER A 31 8.99 27.42 -4.66
C SER A 31 10.12 26.53 -4.14
N GLN A 32 9.82 25.29 -3.84
CA GLN A 32 10.77 24.30 -3.26
C GLN A 32 11.40 23.38 -4.31
N THR A 33 10.86 23.35 -5.54
CA THR A 33 11.26 22.41 -6.57
C THR A 33 11.81 23.14 -7.80
N ALA A 34 13.07 22.94 -8.11
CA ALA A 34 13.66 23.46 -9.35
C ALA A 34 13.18 22.62 -10.55
N LEU A 35 12.07 23.08 -11.17
CA LEU A 35 11.53 22.43 -12.36
C LEU A 35 12.23 22.94 -13.63
N LYS A 36 12.53 22.03 -14.53
CA LYS A 36 12.96 22.40 -15.91
C LYS A 36 11.73 22.72 -16.74
N ALA A 37 11.89 23.57 -17.74
CA ALA A 37 10.79 23.94 -18.65
C ALA A 37 10.12 22.68 -19.22
N GLY A 38 8.78 22.62 -19.12
CA GLY A 38 7.98 21.48 -19.58
C GLY A 38 7.97 20.24 -18.68
N GLU A 39 8.63 20.26 -17.52
CA GLU A 39 8.48 19.17 -16.55
C GLU A 39 7.08 19.11 -15.99
N TRP A 40 6.56 17.88 -15.85
CA TRP A 40 5.24 17.60 -15.30
C TRP A 40 5.18 17.80 -13.80
N ILE A 41 4.06 18.35 -13.35
CA ILE A 41 3.68 18.40 -11.94
C ILE A 41 2.54 17.42 -11.72
N PHE A 42 2.69 16.59 -10.69
CA PHE A 42 1.66 15.66 -10.23
C PHE A 42 1.14 16.14 -8.88
N ALA A 43 -0.16 16.34 -8.76
CA ALA A 43 -0.82 16.55 -7.49
C ALA A 43 -1.78 15.38 -7.23
N CYS A 44 -1.83 14.86 -6.01
CA CYS A 44 -2.60 13.66 -5.68
C CYS A 44 -3.43 13.85 -4.42
N GLY A 45 -4.46 13.00 -4.27
CA GLY A 45 -5.31 13.00 -3.09
C GLY A 45 -6.42 14.04 -3.10
N TYR A 46 -6.74 14.60 -4.28
CA TYR A 46 -7.86 15.53 -4.40
C TYR A 46 -9.19 14.82 -4.15
N ASP A 47 -10.04 15.42 -3.33
CA ASP A 47 -11.39 14.92 -3.04
C ASP A 47 -12.39 16.07 -3.13
N SER A 48 -13.15 16.11 -4.23
CA SER A 48 -14.16 17.16 -4.46
C SER A 48 -15.28 17.15 -3.41
N GLY A 49 -15.52 16.04 -2.73
CA GLY A 49 -16.51 15.93 -1.65
C GLY A 49 -16.07 16.62 -0.35
N ARG A 50 -14.76 16.78 -0.15
CA ARG A 50 -14.18 17.48 1.02
C ARG A 50 -13.92 18.96 0.78
N ILE A 51 -13.75 19.36 -0.48
CA ILE A 51 -13.39 20.73 -0.84
C ILE A 51 -14.61 21.64 -0.78
N LYS A 52 -14.51 22.69 0.03
CA LYS A 52 -15.49 23.78 0.05
C LYS A 52 -15.22 24.72 -1.14
N GLY A 53 -16.11 24.74 -2.11
CA GLY A 53 -15.97 25.60 -3.29
C GLY A 53 -16.40 24.92 -4.58
N ARG A 54 -16.04 25.53 -5.70
CA ARG A 54 -16.26 24.94 -7.02
C ARG A 54 -15.20 23.87 -7.29
N ARG A 55 -15.59 22.82 -8.02
CA ARG A 55 -14.63 21.83 -8.51
C ARG A 55 -13.53 22.54 -9.32
N LEU A 56 -12.31 22.02 -9.22
CA LEU A 56 -11.17 22.51 -10.00
C LEU A 56 -11.44 22.38 -11.50
N THR A 57 -10.90 23.33 -12.26
CA THR A 57 -10.90 23.32 -13.72
C THR A 57 -9.50 23.65 -14.25
N ALA A 58 -9.26 23.37 -15.52
CA ALA A 58 -8.01 23.77 -16.19
C ALA A 58 -7.75 25.28 -16.01
N GLU A 59 -8.77 26.15 -16.18
CA GLU A 59 -8.65 27.59 -16.01
C GLU A 59 -8.17 27.99 -14.60
N PHE A 60 -8.65 27.31 -13.56
CA PHE A 60 -8.18 27.56 -12.20
C PHE A 60 -6.71 27.16 -12.03
N LEU A 61 -6.33 26.00 -12.55
CA LEU A 61 -4.96 25.48 -12.47
C LEU A 61 -3.98 26.32 -13.29
N ASP A 62 -4.38 26.82 -14.46
CA ASP A 62 -3.56 27.68 -15.34
C ASP A 62 -3.17 29.00 -14.67
N LYS A 63 -4.02 29.54 -13.77
CA LYS A 63 -3.71 30.76 -13.01
C LYS A 63 -2.58 30.54 -11.99
N ILE A 64 -2.34 29.30 -11.59
CA ILE A 64 -1.31 28.95 -10.60
C ILE A 64 -0.07 28.37 -11.29
N VAL A 65 -0.28 27.52 -12.29
CA VAL A 65 0.75 26.77 -13.00
C VAL A 65 0.58 26.93 -14.52
N PRO A 66 0.88 28.11 -15.10
CA PRO A 66 0.67 28.35 -16.53
C PRO A 66 1.68 27.68 -17.45
N GLU A 67 2.93 27.48 -16.99
CA GLU A 67 4.05 27.08 -17.84
C GLU A 67 4.38 25.59 -17.77
N HIS A 68 3.91 24.89 -16.75
CA HIS A 68 4.18 23.48 -16.55
C HIS A 68 2.93 22.64 -16.76
N PRO A 69 3.04 21.48 -17.42
CA PRO A 69 1.93 20.53 -17.47
C PRO A 69 1.64 20.01 -16.05
N LEU A 70 0.38 20.10 -15.64
CA LEU A 70 -0.10 19.71 -14.32
C LEU A 70 -1.25 18.73 -14.44
N VAL A 71 -1.20 17.67 -13.65
CA VAL A 71 -2.33 16.79 -13.39
C VAL A 71 -2.66 16.79 -11.90
N VAL A 72 -3.94 16.94 -11.58
CA VAL A 72 -4.50 16.77 -10.24
C VAL A 72 -5.30 15.48 -10.24
N GLN A 73 -4.78 14.46 -9.59
CA GLN A 73 -5.42 13.15 -9.49
C GLN A 73 -6.33 13.10 -8.27
N TYR A 74 -7.53 12.57 -8.46
CA TYR A 74 -8.43 12.28 -7.35
C TYR A 74 -7.90 11.14 -6.48
N GLN A 75 -8.34 11.11 -5.23
CA GLN A 75 -7.97 10.08 -4.26
C GLN A 75 -8.34 8.67 -4.73
N SER A 76 -9.40 8.53 -5.54
CA SER A 76 -9.80 7.26 -6.13
C SER A 76 -8.79 6.70 -7.14
N GLY A 77 -7.97 7.57 -7.76
CA GLY A 77 -7.03 7.20 -8.82
C GLY A 77 -7.64 7.07 -10.22
N HIS A 78 -8.97 7.09 -10.35
CA HIS A 78 -9.72 6.84 -11.60
C HIS A 78 -10.13 8.09 -12.36
N MET A 79 -9.91 9.28 -11.79
CA MET A 79 -10.29 10.55 -12.40
C MET A 79 -9.30 11.65 -12.02
N GLY A 80 -9.29 12.72 -12.79
CA GLY A 80 -8.41 13.85 -12.52
C GLY A 80 -8.69 15.07 -13.38
N ILE A 81 -7.93 16.12 -13.12
CA ILE A 81 -8.02 17.38 -13.84
C ILE A 81 -6.63 17.71 -14.40
N PHE A 82 -6.57 17.97 -15.70
CA PHE A 82 -5.38 18.43 -16.39
C PHE A 82 -5.48 19.93 -16.63
N ASN A 83 -4.38 20.67 -16.48
CA ASN A 83 -4.33 22.06 -16.92
C ASN A 83 -4.17 22.16 -18.44
N THR A 84 -4.29 23.35 -19.01
CA THR A 84 -4.23 23.56 -20.47
C THR A 84 -2.90 23.14 -21.06
N ALA A 85 -1.77 23.36 -20.37
CA ALA A 85 -0.45 22.92 -20.81
C ALA A 85 -0.36 21.39 -20.93
N ALA A 86 -0.92 20.66 -19.95
CA ALA A 86 -0.99 19.21 -19.96
C ALA A 86 -1.88 18.69 -21.11
N MET A 87 -3.07 19.24 -21.27
CA MET A 87 -3.99 18.85 -22.34
C MET A 87 -3.37 19.04 -23.73
N LYS A 88 -2.66 20.13 -23.93
CA LYS A 88 -1.95 20.40 -25.19
C LYS A 88 -0.92 19.33 -25.52
N ILE A 89 -0.12 18.89 -24.53
CA ILE A 89 0.88 17.83 -24.72
C ILE A 89 0.21 16.49 -25.00
N LEU A 90 -0.92 16.21 -24.34
CA LEU A 90 -1.67 14.97 -24.49
C LEU A 90 -2.57 14.93 -25.73
N GLY A 91 -2.59 16.02 -26.54
CA GLY A 91 -3.39 16.11 -27.76
C GLY A 91 -4.90 16.16 -27.49
N VAL A 92 -5.31 16.73 -26.36
CA VAL A 92 -6.73 16.89 -25.99
C VAL A 92 -7.21 18.28 -26.37
N ASP A 93 -8.21 18.34 -27.23
CA ASP A 93 -8.86 19.57 -27.71
C ASP A 93 -10.38 19.42 -27.78
N LYS A 94 -11.04 20.46 -28.32
CA LYS A 94 -12.50 20.50 -28.49
C LYS A 94 -13.05 19.37 -29.40
N ASN A 95 -12.23 18.81 -30.29
CA ASN A 95 -12.62 17.78 -31.24
C ASN A 95 -12.34 16.36 -30.69
N THR A 96 -11.60 16.23 -29.61
CA THR A 96 -11.27 14.93 -29.01
C THR A 96 -12.53 14.26 -28.48
N PRO A 97 -12.95 13.09 -28.97
CA PRO A 97 -14.10 12.37 -28.45
C PRO A 97 -13.73 11.69 -27.11
N SER A 98 -14.71 11.44 -26.27
CA SER A 98 -14.51 10.52 -25.13
C SER A 98 -14.30 9.09 -25.65
N ALA A 99 -13.38 8.37 -25.00
CA ALA A 99 -13.14 6.95 -25.27
C ALA A 99 -14.31 6.10 -24.76
N GLU A 100 -14.43 4.87 -25.28
CA GLU A 100 -15.35 3.88 -24.72
C GLU A 100 -14.98 3.59 -23.26
N GLY A 101 -15.93 3.70 -22.34
CA GLY A 101 -15.70 3.59 -20.92
C GLY A 101 -14.92 4.75 -20.29
N GLY A 102 -14.83 5.89 -20.97
CA GLY A 102 -14.19 7.13 -20.46
C GLY A 102 -15.09 8.33 -20.59
N PHE A 103 -14.66 9.47 -20.02
CA PHE A 103 -15.36 10.73 -20.12
C PHE A 103 -14.40 11.93 -20.11
N ILE A 104 -14.59 12.84 -21.06
CA ILE A 104 -13.92 14.15 -21.12
C ILE A 104 -15.00 15.22 -20.95
N GLU A 105 -14.93 15.98 -19.87
CA GLU A 105 -15.86 17.07 -19.65
C GLU A 105 -15.53 18.26 -20.56
N LYS A 106 -16.55 18.83 -21.18
CA LYS A 106 -16.45 20.01 -22.04
C LYS A 106 -17.41 21.08 -21.60
N ALA A 107 -17.00 22.35 -21.75
CA ALA A 107 -17.85 23.49 -21.59
C ALA A 107 -18.87 23.61 -22.77
N GLU A 108 -19.80 24.55 -22.69
CA GLU A 108 -20.84 24.77 -23.71
C GLU A 108 -20.27 25.05 -25.11
N ASP A 109 -19.10 25.68 -25.19
CA ASP A 109 -18.39 25.98 -26.45
C ASP A 109 -17.56 24.80 -26.98
N GLY A 110 -17.60 23.64 -26.30
CA GLY A 110 -16.86 22.42 -26.60
C GLY A 110 -15.43 22.40 -26.06
N THR A 111 -14.96 23.42 -25.36
CA THR A 111 -13.62 23.47 -24.77
C THR A 111 -13.52 22.49 -23.60
N PRO A 112 -12.52 21.57 -23.55
CA PRO A 112 -12.32 20.70 -22.41
C PRO A 112 -12.08 21.50 -21.12
N THR A 113 -12.79 21.13 -20.05
CA THR A 113 -12.63 21.77 -18.72
C THR A 113 -11.39 21.31 -17.97
N GLY A 114 -10.71 20.28 -18.51
CA GLY A 114 -9.60 19.56 -17.89
C GLY A 114 -9.99 18.30 -17.14
N TYR A 115 -11.26 18.17 -16.75
CA TYR A 115 -11.74 16.99 -16.02
C TYR A 115 -11.93 15.76 -16.93
N MET A 116 -11.40 14.63 -16.49
CA MET A 116 -11.50 13.34 -17.20
C MET A 116 -11.70 12.21 -16.21
N GLU A 117 -12.40 11.14 -16.68
CA GLU A 117 -12.70 9.94 -15.91
C GLU A 117 -12.29 8.67 -16.65
N GLU A 118 -12.04 7.63 -15.86
CA GLU A 118 -11.85 6.23 -16.24
C GLU A 118 -10.90 6.07 -17.45
N ALA A 119 -11.33 5.43 -18.54
CA ALA A 119 -10.46 5.12 -19.68
C ALA A 119 -9.76 6.36 -20.25
N ASP A 120 -10.43 7.53 -20.27
CA ASP A 120 -9.84 8.78 -20.73
C ASP A 120 -8.76 9.30 -19.79
N PHE A 121 -8.98 9.24 -18.50
CA PHE A 121 -7.98 9.67 -17.50
C PHE A 121 -6.81 8.69 -17.43
N VAL A 122 -7.10 7.40 -17.22
CA VAL A 122 -6.08 6.37 -16.97
C VAL A 122 -5.14 6.18 -18.17
N SER A 123 -5.69 6.19 -19.41
CA SER A 123 -4.86 6.05 -20.61
C SER A 123 -3.90 7.24 -20.81
N ARG A 124 -4.36 8.45 -20.50
CA ARG A 124 -3.52 9.65 -20.60
C ARG A 124 -2.48 9.72 -19.51
N LEU A 125 -2.83 9.31 -18.28
CA LEU A 125 -1.90 9.25 -17.16
C LEU A 125 -0.70 8.33 -17.49
N LYS A 126 -0.94 7.20 -18.15
CA LYS A 126 0.13 6.27 -18.62
C LYS A 126 1.10 6.90 -19.63
N ASN A 127 0.68 7.91 -20.35
CA ASN A 127 1.50 8.60 -21.35
C ASN A 127 2.34 9.74 -20.77
N ILE A 128 2.19 10.04 -19.48
CA ILE A 128 2.99 11.07 -18.82
C ILE A 128 4.37 10.48 -18.47
N PRO A 129 5.47 11.14 -18.87
CA PRO A 129 6.80 10.65 -18.54
C PRO A 129 7.01 10.67 -17.01
N MET A 130 7.43 9.54 -16.46
CA MET A 130 7.84 9.47 -15.06
C MET A 130 9.05 10.35 -14.82
N PRO A 131 9.13 11.07 -13.69
CA PRO A 131 10.34 11.74 -13.27
C PRO A 131 11.50 10.74 -13.27
N GLY A 132 12.55 11.03 -14.05
CA GLY A 132 13.68 10.10 -14.20
C GLY A 132 14.91 10.52 -13.42
N GLY A 133 15.90 9.62 -13.40
CA GLY A 133 17.27 9.90 -13.00
C GLY A 133 17.42 10.30 -11.54
N GLU A 134 18.19 11.34 -11.31
CA GLU A 134 18.64 11.78 -9.99
C GLU A 134 17.48 12.15 -9.04
N LYS A 135 16.42 12.77 -9.57
CA LYS A 135 15.23 13.13 -8.77
C LYS A 135 14.54 11.91 -8.14
N LEU A 136 14.43 10.82 -8.90
CA LEU A 136 13.82 9.59 -8.40
C LEU A 136 14.71 8.90 -7.35
N LEU A 137 16.03 8.90 -7.55
CA LEU A 137 16.98 8.38 -6.57
C LEU A 137 16.96 9.20 -5.27
N ASP A 138 16.86 10.52 -5.37
CA ASP A 138 16.74 11.40 -4.21
C ASP A 138 15.41 11.20 -3.47
N ALA A 139 14.29 11.09 -4.21
CA ALA A 139 12.99 10.78 -3.64
C ALA A 139 12.99 9.41 -2.92
N PHE A 140 13.67 8.42 -3.48
CA PHE A 140 13.82 7.12 -2.83
C PHE A 140 14.67 7.21 -1.55
N THR A 141 15.72 8.03 -1.56
CA THR A 141 16.52 8.32 -0.35
C THR A 141 15.66 8.98 0.73
N ARG A 142 14.79 9.92 0.36
CA ARG A 142 13.82 10.54 1.29
C ARG A 142 12.82 9.53 1.84
N ALA A 143 12.32 8.61 1.01
CA ALA A 143 11.44 7.54 1.47
C ALA A 143 12.13 6.64 2.50
N GLN A 144 13.37 6.23 2.27
CA GLN A 144 14.13 5.44 3.25
C GLN A 144 14.30 6.19 4.57
N LYS A 145 14.59 7.49 4.54
CA LYS A 145 14.67 8.33 5.75
C LYS A 145 13.34 8.42 6.49
N LEU A 146 12.21 8.47 5.76
CA LEU A 146 10.88 8.39 6.37
C LEU A 146 10.68 7.06 7.08
N TYR A 147 11.07 5.93 6.48
CA TYR A 147 10.97 4.63 7.15
C TYR A 147 11.86 4.57 8.39
N PHE A 148 13.08 5.08 8.33
CA PHE A 148 13.94 5.17 9.52
C PHE A 148 13.35 6.02 10.63
N SER A 149 12.67 7.13 10.32
CA SER A 149 12.00 7.95 11.33
C SER A 149 10.82 7.25 12.02
N HIS A 150 10.33 6.16 11.44
CA HIS A 150 9.33 5.26 12.03
C HIS A 150 9.93 3.95 12.58
N GLY A 151 11.25 3.86 12.73
CA GLY A 151 11.91 2.69 13.32
C GLY A 151 12.02 1.49 12.39
N ILE A 152 11.80 1.66 11.08
CA ILE A 152 11.79 0.56 10.12
C ILE A 152 13.14 0.50 9.40
N VAL A 153 13.82 -0.64 9.46
CA VAL A 153 15.13 -0.88 8.84
C VAL A 153 15.10 -1.88 7.68
N THR A 154 13.98 -2.58 7.52
CA THR A 154 13.73 -3.49 6.39
C THR A 154 12.40 -3.14 5.73
N ALA A 155 12.39 -2.88 4.44
CA ALA A 155 11.18 -2.58 3.68
C ALA A 155 10.86 -3.68 2.66
N GLN A 156 9.57 -3.97 2.49
CA GLN A 156 9.07 -4.81 1.42
C GLN A 156 8.65 -3.96 0.21
N GLU A 157 9.12 -4.30 -0.98
CA GLU A 157 8.46 -3.91 -2.23
C GLU A 157 7.46 -5.00 -2.59
N GLY A 158 6.18 -4.76 -2.19
CA GLY A 158 5.14 -5.77 -2.21
C GLY A 158 4.63 -6.15 -3.60
N LEU A 159 4.92 -5.33 -4.62
CA LEU A 159 4.70 -5.63 -6.03
C LEU A 159 5.78 -4.94 -6.85
N ALA A 160 6.90 -5.61 -7.08
CA ALA A 160 7.96 -5.11 -7.94
C ALA A 160 7.59 -5.36 -9.41
N ALA A 161 6.76 -4.48 -9.97
CA ALA A 161 6.39 -4.52 -11.38
C ALA A 161 7.62 -4.35 -12.29
N LYS A 162 7.52 -4.83 -13.54
CA LYS A 162 8.64 -4.79 -14.50
C LYS A 162 9.17 -3.38 -14.74
N GLU A 163 8.29 -2.38 -14.66
CA GLU A 163 8.59 -0.96 -14.85
C GLU A 163 9.47 -0.40 -13.74
N LEU A 164 9.51 -1.01 -12.56
CA LEU A 164 10.38 -0.61 -11.44
C LEU A 164 11.80 -1.19 -11.55
N LEU A 165 12.03 -2.15 -12.43
CA LEU A 165 13.35 -2.78 -12.57
C LEU A 165 14.47 -1.77 -12.88
N PRO A 166 14.32 -0.78 -13.80
CA PRO A 166 15.33 0.23 -14.04
C PRO A 166 15.65 1.07 -12.78
N LEU A 167 14.66 1.39 -11.96
CA LEU A 167 14.86 2.11 -10.70
C LEU A 167 15.75 1.32 -9.75
N TYR A 168 15.42 0.05 -9.49
CA TYR A 168 16.21 -0.79 -8.57
C TYR A 168 17.62 -1.05 -9.07
N ARG A 169 17.82 -1.15 -10.39
CA ARG A 169 19.16 -1.21 -10.96
C ARG A 169 19.94 0.07 -10.70
N ALA A 170 19.35 1.23 -10.95
CA ALA A 170 20.00 2.52 -10.72
C ALA A 170 20.33 2.74 -9.23
N LEU A 171 19.42 2.36 -8.31
CA LEU A 171 19.65 2.42 -6.86
C LEU A 171 20.82 1.53 -6.43
N ASP A 172 20.90 0.32 -6.97
CA ASP A 172 21.95 -0.63 -6.67
C ASP A 172 23.31 -0.20 -7.25
N GLU A 173 23.34 0.25 -8.51
CA GLU A 173 24.55 0.73 -9.18
C GLU A 173 25.11 2.00 -8.51
N ALA A 174 24.23 2.88 -8.04
CA ALA A 174 24.60 4.12 -7.34
C ALA A 174 24.85 3.94 -5.83
N ASP A 175 24.74 2.72 -5.30
CA ASP A 175 24.84 2.41 -3.86
C ASP A 175 23.92 3.30 -2.99
N LYS A 176 22.65 3.45 -3.43
CA LYS A 176 21.65 4.32 -2.80
C LYS A 176 20.62 3.58 -1.94
N LEU A 177 20.77 2.27 -1.77
CA LEU A 177 19.96 1.50 -0.83
C LEU A 177 20.55 1.64 0.58
N LEU A 178 19.91 2.44 1.39
CA LEU A 178 20.31 2.72 2.78
C LEU A 178 19.72 1.73 3.77
N MET A 179 18.68 0.99 3.39
CA MET A 179 17.99 -0.01 4.19
C MET A 179 17.85 -1.31 3.42
N ASP A 180 17.56 -2.39 4.12
CA ASP A 180 17.29 -3.67 3.47
C ASP A 180 15.95 -3.62 2.74
N VAL A 181 15.93 -4.03 1.47
CA VAL A 181 14.73 -4.06 0.63
C VAL A 181 14.52 -5.48 0.12
N VAL A 182 13.33 -6.01 0.39
CA VAL A 182 12.89 -7.33 -0.08
C VAL A 182 11.91 -7.14 -1.23
N LEU A 183 12.33 -7.52 -2.43
CA LEU A 183 11.52 -7.42 -3.64
C LEU A 183 10.64 -8.65 -3.83
N TYR A 184 9.40 -8.42 -4.21
CA TYR A 184 8.47 -9.46 -4.68
C TYR A 184 7.95 -9.07 -6.06
N PRO A 185 8.69 -9.43 -7.14
CA PRO A 185 8.21 -9.26 -8.50
C PRO A 185 6.91 -9.99 -8.74
N ASP A 186 6.06 -9.48 -9.65
CA ASP A 186 5.01 -10.32 -10.21
C ASP A 186 5.62 -11.53 -10.95
N ILE A 187 4.82 -12.57 -11.15
CA ILE A 187 5.29 -13.83 -11.72
C ILE A 187 5.94 -13.65 -13.11
N HIS A 188 5.45 -12.68 -13.91
CA HIS A 188 5.96 -12.42 -15.26
C HIS A 188 7.27 -11.61 -15.24
N ALA A 189 7.45 -10.76 -14.22
CA ALA A 189 8.65 -9.95 -14.04
C ALA A 189 9.80 -10.72 -13.34
N PHE A 190 9.51 -11.81 -12.61
CA PHE A 190 10.50 -12.54 -11.80
C PHE A 190 11.76 -12.93 -12.60
N GLY A 191 11.60 -13.42 -13.83
CA GLY A 191 12.74 -13.79 -14.68
C GLY A 191 13.66 -12.61 -14.99
N ALA A 192 13.09 -11.43 -15.27
CA ALA A 192 13.85 -10.21 -15.54
C ALA A 192 14.60 -9.70 -14.29
N TYR A 193 13.95 -9.72 -13.11
CA TYR A 193 14.59 -9.35 -11.84
C TYR A 193 15.70 -10.33 -11.44
N SER A 194 15.45 -11.64 -11.56
CA SER A 194 16.45 -12.67 -11.26
C SER A 194 17.68 -12.56 -12.16
N ALA A 195 17.51 -12.24 -13.43
CA ALA A 195 18.60 -12.02 -14.37
C ALA A 195 19.38 -10.71 -14.11
N ALA A 196 18.65 -9.64 -13.72
CA ALA A 196 19.27 -8.35 -13.41
C ALA A 196 20.07 -8.37 -12.08
N PHE A 197 19.64 -9.20 -11.12
CA PHE A 197 20.24 -9.29 -9.79
C PHE A 197 20.71 -10.73 -9.47
N PRO A 198 21.76 -11.22 -10.12
CA PRO A 198 22.23 -12.60 -9.97
C PRO A 198 22.70 -12.87 -8.53
N GLY A 199 22.27 -14.02 -8.00
CA GLY A 199 22.61 -14.48 -6.64
C GLY A 199 21.88 -13.76 -5.50
N ARG A 200 20.81 -12.98 -5.82
CA ARG A 200 19.99 -12.28 -4.81
C ARG A 200 18.63 -12.91 -4.54
N VAL A 201 18.31 -13.99 -5.22
CA VAL A 201 17.12 -14.77 -4.87
C VAL A 201 17.37 -15.38 -3.49
N LYS A 202 16.55 -15.01 -2.50
CA LYS A 202 16.64 -15.34 -1.07
C LYS A 202 17.87 -14.82 -0.33
N ASN A 203 18.79 -14.17 -0.98
CA ASN A 203 20.03 -13.70 -0.36
C ASN A 203 20.21 -12.19 -0.58
N TYR A 204 20.63 -11.49 0.46
CA TYR A 204 20.99 -10.09 0.33
C TYR A 204 22.36 -9.92 -0.36
N LYS A 205 22.41 -8.89 -1.17
CA LYS A 205 23.65 -8.30 -1.68
C LYS A 205 23.46 -6.80 -1.72
N ARG A 206 24.25 -6.02 -0.97
CA ARG A 206 24.10 -4.56 -0.87
C ARG A 206 22.64 -4.13 -0.62
N HIS A 207 22.04 -4.67 0.44
CA HIS A 207 20.70 -4.32 0.91
C HIS A 207 19.53 -4.70 -0.01
N LEU A 208 19.72 -5.52 -1.04
CA LEU A 208 18.66 -5.95 -1.95
C LEU A 208 18.56 -7.48 -1.98
N LYS A 209 17.35 -7.99 -1.74
CA LYS A 209 16.99 -9.41 -1.82
C LYS A 209 15.71 -9.57 -2.67
N ILE A 210 15.64 -10.61 -3.48
CA ILE A 210 14.40 -11.08 -4.09
C ILE A 210 13.84 -12.16 -3.16
N GLY A 211 12.76 -11.84 -2.43
CA GLY A 211 12.15 -12.74 -1.45
C GLY A 211 11.36 -13.87 -2.09
N GLY A 212 10.68 -13.57 -3.18
CA GLY A 212 9.80 -14.49 -3.87
C GLY A 212 9.04 -13.82 -5.01
N ILE A 213 7.74 -14.14 -5.14
CA ILE A 213 6.84 -13.56 -6.15
C ILE A 213 5.56 -13.03 -5.51
N LYS A 214 4.84 -12.16 -6.23
CA LYS A 214 3.57 -11.57 -5.80
C LYS A 214 2.47 -11.84 -6.82
N LEU A 215 1.26 -12.13 -6.29
CA LEU A 215 -0.01 -12.15 -7.03
C LEU A 215 -1.04 -11.26 -6.34
N ILE A 216 -2.02 -10.81 -7.12
CA ILE A 216 -3.18 -10.05 -6.62
C ILE A 216 -4.41 -10.85 -6.96
N SER A 217 -5.17 -11.30 -5.95
CA SER A 217 -6.35 -12.14 -6.18
C SER A 217 -7.68 -11.39 -6.13
N ASP A 218 -7.75 -10.23 -5.48
CA ASP A 218 -8.96 -9.40 -5.42
C ASP A 218 -8.63 -7.91 -5.25
N GLY A 219 -9.66 -7.09 -5.14
CA GLY A 219 -9.54 -5.65 -4.89
C GLY A 219 -9.62 -5.26 -3.42
N SER A 220 -10.14 -4.04 -3.13
CA SER A 220 -10.20 -3.45 -1.80
C SER A 220 -11.62 -3.48 -1.21
N PRO A 221 -11.80 -3.72 0.10
CA PRO A 221 -13.12 -3.80 0.70
C PRO A 221 -13.79 -2.42 0.85
N GLN A 222 -13.04 -1.34 1.06
CA GLN A 222 -13.57 0.01 1.08
C GLN A 222 -14.09 0.45 -0.30
N GLY A 223 -13.45 -0.04 -1.37
CA GLY A 223 -13.89 0.14 -2.75
C GLY A 223 -14.93 -0.88 -3.22
N ARG A 224 -15.36 -1.81 -2.35
CA ARG A 224 -16.33 -2.88 -2.64
C ARG A 224 -15.87 -3.85 -3.74
N THR A 225 -14.57 -3.94 -4.01
CA THR A 225 -13.98 -4.83 -5.01
C THR A 225 -13.30 -6.05 -4.40
N ALA A 226 -13.12 -6.10 -3.08
CA ALA A 226 -12.70 -7.31 -2.38
C ALA A 226 -13.72 -8.44 -2.58
N TRP A 227 -13.26 -9.64 -2.90
CA TRP A 227 -14.13 -10.77 -3.24
C TRP A 227 -14.63 -11.49 -2.00
N MET A 228 -15.91 -11.27 -1.69
CA MET A 228 -16.58 -11.76 -0.48
C MET A 228 -17.43 -12.99 -0.79
N ARG A 229 -17.63 -13.88 0.21
CA ARG A 229 -18.59 -15.00 0.14
C ARG A 229 -20.05 -14.53 0.16
N SER A 230 -20.29 -13.36 0.71
CA SER A 230 -21.63 -12.80 0.86
C SER A 230 -21.72 -11.41 0.25
N PRO A 231 -22.85 -11.01 -0.35
CA PRO A 231 -23.01 -9.73 -1.00
C PRO A 231 -22.69 -8.53 -0.10
N TYR A 232 -22.21 -7.47 -0.71
CA TYR A 232 -22.13 -6.15 -0.10
C TYR A 232 -23.53 -5.64 0.22
N LEU A 233 -23.63 -4.64 1.10
CA LEU A 233 -24.89 -4.00 1.42
C LEU A 233 -25.12 -2.78 0.52
N ASP A 234 -26.37 -2.57 0.12
CA ASP A 234 -26.84 -1.37 -0.55
C ASP A 234 -26.96 -0.17 0.42
N GLU A 235 -27.36 0.98 -0.08
CA GLU A 235 -27.55 2.20 0.73
C GLU A 235 -28.62 2.04 1.82
N SER A 236 -29.56 1.08 1.69
CA SER A 236 -30.59 0.77 2.69
C SER A 236 -30.12 -0.20 3.76
N GLY A 237 -28.88 -0.71 3.65
CA GLY A 237 -28.29 -1.70 4.56
C GLY A 237 -28.76 -3.14 4.30
N LYS A 238 -29.32 -3.42 3.11
CA LYS A 238 -29.69 -4.76 2.66
C LYS A 238 -28.64 -5.32 1.70
N PRO A 239 -28.54 -6.65 1.56
CA PRO A 239 -27.70 -7.23 0.52
C PRO A 239 -28.07 -6.69 -0.87
N GLU A 240 -27.04 -6.40 -1.69
CA GLU A 240 -27.22 -5.98 -3.08
C GLU A 240 -28.16 -6.95 -3.81
N SER A 241 -29.13 -6.40 -4.54
CA SER A 241 -30.20 -7.17 -5.15
C SER A 241 -29.74 -8.10 -6.28
N ASP A 242 -28.61 -7.78 -6.93
CA ASP A 242 -27.93 -8.58 -7.95
C ASP A 242 -26.94 -9.59 -7.36
N GLY A 243 -26.79 -9.62 -6.02
CA GLY A 243 -25.86 -10.49 -5.32
C GLY A 243 -24.41 -10.05 -5.40
N TYR A 244 -24.11 -8.80 -5.75
CA TYR A 244 -22.75 -8.30 -5.92
C TYR A 244 -21.91 -8.48 -4.65
N ALA A 245 -20.80 -9.21 -4.77
CA ALA A 245 -19.90 -9.58 -3.68
C ALA A 245 -18.42 -9.26 -3.99
N GLY A 246 -18.14 -8.34 -4.91
CA GLY A 246 -16.80 -8.15 -5.44
C GLY A 246 -16.42 -9.21 -6.47
N TYR A 247 -15.14 -9.31 -6.82
CA TYR A 247 -14.67 -10.21 -7.87
C TYR A 247 -13.20 -10.57 -7.71
N SER A 248 -12.82 -11.69 -8.34
CA SER A 248 -11.41 -12.08 -8.45
C SER A 248 -10.69 -11.28 -9.54
N SER A 249 -9.44 -10.91 -9.28
CA SER A 249 -8.54 -10.29 -10.26
C SER A 249 -7.76 -11.29 -11.10
N VAL A 250 -7.81 -12.58 -10.73
CA VAL A 250 -7.13 -13.70 -11.43
C VAL A 250 -8.05 -14.89 -11.49
N THR A 251 -7.87 -15.75 -12.49
CA THR A 251 -8.56 -17.03 -12.53
C THR A 251 -8.00 -18.00 -11.50
N GLN A 252 -8.75 -19.08 -11.20
CA GLN A 252 -8.26 -20.12 -10.28
C GLN A 252 -7.00 -20.79 -10.84
N GLU A 253 -6.96 -21.03 -12.14
CA GLU A 253 -5.83 -21.64 -12.85
C GLU A 253 -4.56 -20.78 -12.77
N GLU A 254 -4.69 -19.45 -12.87
CA GLU A 254 -3.57 -18.52 -12.70
C GLU A 254 -3.04 -18.51 -11.26
N LEU A 255 -3.93 -18.53 -10.26
CA LEU A 255 -3.55 -18.61 -8.86
C LEU A 255 -2.82 -19.94 -8.56
N GLU A 256 -3.36 -21.08 -9.01
CA GLU A 256 -2.72 -22.38 -8.87
C GLU A 256 -1.37 -22.47 -9.60
N ALA A 257 -1.28 -21.88 -10.79
CA ALA A 257 -0.01 -21.78 -11.52
C ALA A 257 1.04 -20.98 -10.72
N GLY A 258 0.63 -19.92 -10.05
CA GLY A 258 1.50 -19.15 -9.14
C GLY A 258 1.98 -19.97 -7.95
N VAL A 259 1.10 -20.74 -7.32
CA VAL A 259 1.45 -21.65 -6.21
C VAL A 259 2.43 -22.73 -6.69
N ARG A 260 2.15 -23.39 -7.81
CA ARG A 260 3.07 -24.40 -8.40
C ARG A 260 4.43 -23.80 -8.73
N PHE A 261 4.44 -22.62 -9.37
CA PHE A 261 5.67 -21.91 -9.74
C PHE A 261 6.55 -21.62 -8.50
N SER A 262 5.94 -21.17 -7.40
CA SER A 262 6.64 -20.87 -6.15
C SER A 262 7.16 -22.15 -5.48
N THR A 263 6.31 -23.17 -5.38
CA THR A 263 6.64 -24.47 -4.76
C THR A 263 7.79 -25.17 -5.46
N GLU A 264 7.72 -25.31 -6.80
CA GLU A 264 8.77 -25.94 -7.62
C GLU A 264 10.13 -25.26 -7.47
N ARG A 265 10.14 -23.94 -7.29
CA ARG A 265 11.36 -23.12 -7.15
C ARG A 265 11.73 -22.84 -5.70
N LYS A 266 10.93 -23.36 -4.76
CA LYS A 266 11.06 -23.07 -3.31
C LYS A 266 11.08 -21.58 -3.00
N LEU A 267 10.29 -20.77 -3.74
CA LEU A 267 10.14 -19.34 -3.52
C LEU A 267 9.01 -19.08 -2.53
N GLN A 268 9.04 -17.95 -1.85
CA GLN A 268 7.88 -17.46 -1.11
C GLN A 268 6.87 -16.84 -2.08
N LEU A 269 5.59 -17.15 -1.91
CA LEU A 269 4.50 -16.53 -2.64
C LEU A 269 3.75 -15.56 -1.72
N LEU A 270 3.60 -14.33 -2.15
CA LEU A 270 2.72 -13.35 -1.52
C LEU A 270 1.45 -13.22 -2.37
N VAL A 271 0.28 -13.37 -1.76
CA VAL A 271 -1.01 -13.18 -2.45
C VAL A 271 -1.82 -12.11 -1.73
N HIS A 272 -2.21 -11.06 -2.46
CA HIS A 272 -3.17 -10.08 -1.99
C HIS A 272 -4.54 -10.72 -1.87
N CYS A 273 -5.09 -10.81 -0.68
CA CYS A 273 -6.41 -11.37 -0.39
C CYS A 273 -7.09 -10.51 0.69
N ASN A 274 -8.07 -9.72 0.30
CA ASN A 274 -8.88 -8.93 1.23
C ASN A 274 -10.17 -9.67 1.65
N GLY A 275 -10.87 -10.25 0.69
CA GLY A 275 -12.14 -10.93 0.91
C GLY A 275 -11.97 -12.39 1.34
N ASP A 276 -12.97 -12.90 2.07
CA ASP A 276 -13.00 -14.29 2.54
C ASP A 276 -13.16 -15.32 1.39
N MET A 277 -13.70 -14.94 0.24
CA MET A 277 -13.73 -15.79 -0.94
C MET A 277 -12.36 -15.83 -1.64
N ALA A 278 -11.66 -14.68 -1.74
CA ALA A 278 -10.29 -14.64 -2.25
C ALA A 278 -9.35 -15.49 -1.37
N ALA A 279 -9.49 -15.38 -0.04
CA ALA A 279 -8.79 -16.22 0.91
C ALA A 279 -9.08 -17.71 0.70
N GLU A 280 -10.35 -18.08 0.49
CA GLU A 280 -10.75 -19.48 0.22
C GLU A 280 -10.00 -20.06 -0.98
N ARG A 281 -9.97 -19.32 -2.09
CA ARG A 281 -9.31 -19.76 -3.31
C ARG A 281 -7.82 -19.95 -3.14
N PHE A 282 -7.19 -19.05 -2.39
CA PHE A 282 -5.76 -19.19 -2.09
C PHE A 282 -5.47 -20.36 -1.18
N ILE A 283 -6.30 -20.60 -0.15
CA ILE A 283 -6.19 -21.76 0.74
C ILE A 283 -6.31 -23.06 -0.06
N GLU A 284 -7.33 -23.18 -0.93
CA GLU A 284 -7.55 -24.34 -1.80
C GLU A 284 -6.32 -24.60 -2.71
N ALA A 285 -5.76 -23.55 -3.30
CA ALA A 285 -4.57 -23.69 -4.15
C ALA A 285 -3.34 -24.18 -3.36
N GLU A 286 -3.11 -23.65 -2.15
CA GLU A 286 -2.00 -24.08 -1.28
C GLU A 286 -2.21 -25.50 -0.74
N GLU A 287 -3.44 -25.89 -0.36
CA GLU A 287 -3.76 -27.27 0.06
C GLU A 287 -3.49 -28.30 -1.05
N ASN A 288 -3.72 -27.91 -2.32
CA ASN A 288 -3.55 -28.80 -3.44
C ASN A 288 -2.11 -28.85 -3.99
N TYR A 289 -1.38 -27.74 -3.97
CA TYR A 289 -0.11 -27.60 -4.70
C TYR A 289 1.01 -26.94 -3.90
N GLY A 290 0.72 -26.42 -2.70
CA GLY A 290 1.65 -25.66 -1.90
C GLY A 290 2.69 -26.52 -1.16
N ASP A 291 3.70 -25.82 -0.65
CA ASP A 291 4.67 -26.36 0.30
C ASP A 291 4.77 -25.41 1.50
N PRO A 292 4.28 -25.80 2.70
CA PRO A 292 4.34 -24.98 3.90
C PRO A 292 5.75 -24.45 4.24
N ALA A 293 6.80 -25.13 3.79
CA ALA A 293 8.18 -24.70 4.00
C ALA A 293 8.54 -23.42 3.23
N THR A 294 7.76 -23.04 2.21
CA THR A 294 7.93 -21.78 1.47
C THR A 294 7.35 -20.57 2.22
N ARG A 295 6.62 -20.81 3.31
CA ARG A 295 5.93 -19.79 4.12
C ARG A 295 5.12 -18.82 3.25
N PRO A 296 4.12 -19.28 2.47
CA PRO A 296 3.31 -18.42 1.66
C PRO A 296 2.60 -17.36 2.53
N VAL A 297 2.42 -16.15 2.02
CA VAL A 297 1.87 -15.03 2.79
C VAL A 297 0.54 -14.55 2.20
N MET A 298 -0.49 -14.49 3.02
CA MET A 298 -1.76 -13.87 2.69
C MET A 298 -1.69 -12.38 3.08
N ILE A 299 -1.49 -11.51 2.10
CA ILE A 299 -1.41 -10.06 2.32
C ILE A 299 -2.81 -9.48 2.52
N HIS A 300 -2.94 -8.63 3.50
CA HIS A 300 -4.12 -8.01 4.08
C HIS A 300 -4.94 -8.98 4.95
N ALA A 301 -5.34 -10.13 4.44
CA ALA A 301 -6.18 -11.10 5.17
C ALA A 301 -7.36 -10.42 5.88
N GLN A 302 -7.91 -9.35 5.24
CA GLN A 302 -8.72 -8.33 5.89
C GLN A 302 -10.01 -8.91 6.44
N PHE A 303 -10.68 -9.74 5.65
CA PHE A 303 -11.91 -10.45 6.04
C PHE A 303 -11.72 -11.96 6.07
N LEU A 304 -10.50 -12.43 6.42
CA LEU A 304 -10.24 -13.85 6.62
C LEU A 304 -11.24 -14.44 7.62
N GLY A 305 -12.01 -15.44 7.20
CA GLY A 305 -13.03 -16.07 8.00
C GLY A 305 -12.46 -16.88 9.17
N LEU A 306 -13.12 -16.85 10.34
CA LEU A 306 -12.70 -17.63 11.50
C LEU A 306 -12.69 -19.15 11.21
N ASP A 307 -13.59 -19.61 10.35
CA ASP A 307 -13.67 -20.99 9.85
C ASP A 307 -12.49 -21.39 8.95
N GLN A 308 -11.80 -20.41 8.39
CA GLN A 308 -10.66 -20.64 7.50
C GLN A 308 -9.31 -20.74 8.25
N LEU A 309 -9.21 -20.19 9.47
CA LEU A 309 -7.94 -20.07 10.20
C LEU A 309 -7.19 -21.39 10.39
N ASP A 310 -7.90 -22.47 10.73
CA ASP A 310 -7.26 -23.77 10.94
C ASP A 310 -6.72 -24.38 9.64
N ARG A 311 -7.35 -24.06 8.49
CA ARG A 311 -6.85 -24.47 7.17
C ARG A 311 -5.62 -23.64 6.77
N VAL A 312 -5.69 -22.31 6.98
CA VAL A 312 -4.55 -21.38 6.80
C VAL A 312 -3.32 -21.88 7.57
N LYS A 313 -3.51 -22.24 8.85
CA LYS A 313 -2.43 -22.79 9.68
C LYS A 313 -1.86 -24.10 9.12
N ARG A 314 -2.74 -25.05 8.73
CA ARG A 314 -2.28 -26.33 8.16
C ARG A 314 -1.55 -26.18 6.84
N ALA A 315 -1.99 -25.25 5.98
CA ALA A 315 -1.34 -24.94 4.73
C ALA A 315 -0.01 -24.17 4.89
N GLY A 316 0.34 -23.76 6.13
CA GLY A 316 1.56 -22.98 6.41
C GLY A 316 1.48 -21.54 5.92
N ILE A 317 0.29 -21.06 5.59
CA ILE A 317 0.07 -19.67 5.15
C ILE A 317 0.24 -18.71 6.33
N LEU A 318 1.02 -17.66 6.14
CA LEU A 318 1.20 -16.57 7.10
C LEU A 318 0.23 -15.42 6.76
N PRO A 319 -0.78 -15.14 7.58
CA PRO A 319 -1.56 -13.93 7.41
C PRO A 319 -0.71 -12.71 7.75
N SER A 320 -0.69 -11.71 6.86
CA SER A 320 -0.14 -10.39 7.14
C SER A 320 -1.31 -9.42 7.18
N PHE A 321 -1.73 -8.99 8.37
CA PHE A 321 -2.95 -8.22 8.55
C PHE A 321 -2.71 -6.72 8.40
N PHE A 322 -3.62 -6.04 7.70
CA PHE A 322 -3.66 -4.58 7.63
C PHE A 322 -4.66 -4.03 8.67
N VAL A 323 -4.33 -4.19 9.95
CA VAL A 323 -5.25 -3.87 11.06
C VAL A 323 -5.62 -2.38 11.16
N ALA A 324 -4.81 -1.47 10.63
CA ALA A 324 -5.13 -0.04 10.61
C ALA A 324 -6.37 0.31 9.77
N HIS A 325 -6.89 -0.62 8.96
CA HIS A 325 -8.23 -0.50 8.35
C HIS A 325 -9.34 -0.26 9.38
N VAL A 326 -9.18 -0.74 10.61
CA VAL A 326 -10.14 -0.46 11.69
C VAL A 326 -10.25 1.04 11.93
N LEU A 327 -9.10 1.72 12.03
CA LEU A 327 -9.04 3.16 12.29
C LEU A 327 -9.52 3.96 11.07
N HIS A 328 -8.93 3.73 9.92
CA HIS A 328 -9.09 4.59 8.74
C HIS A 328 -10.38 4.31 7.94
N TRP A 329 -10.87 3.06 7.93
CA TRP A 329 -12.03 2.65 7.11
C TRP A 329 -13.08 1.84 7.88
N GLY A 330 -13.01 1.76 9.21
CA GLY A 330 -13.95 0.98 10.02
C GLY A 330 -15.41 1.34 9.75
N GLU A 331 -15.73 2.64 9.70
CA GLU A 331 -17.09 3.11 9.42
C GLU A 331 -17.56 2.80 7.99
N ILE A 332 -16.62 2.82 7.01
CA ILE A 332 -16.92 2.43 5.63
C ILE A 332 -17.21 0.92 5.56
N HIS A 333 -16.44 0.11 6.28
CA HIS A 333 -16.68 -1.34 6.34
C HIS A 333 -18.01 -1.69 7.00
N ILE A 334 -18.40 -0.96 8.06
CA ILE A 334 -19.74 -1.13 8.67
C ILE A 334 -20.84 -0.82 7.65
N ARG A 335 -20.69 0.26 6.89
CA ARG A 335 -21.66 0.62 5.84
C ARG A 335 -21.71 -0.44 4.73
N ASN A 336 -20.56 -0.88 4.24
CA ASN A 336 -20.46 -1.80 3.10
C ASN A 336 -20.86 -3.25 3.44
N LEU A 337 -20.66 -3.69 4.69
CA LEU A 337 -20.74 -5.10 5.08
C LEU A 337 -21.67 -5.35 6.26
N GLY A 338 -22.07 -4.30 6.97
CA GLY A 338 -22.79 -4.38 8.24
C GLY A 338 -21.85 -4.63 9.44
N LEU A 339 -22.31 -4.23 10.63
CA LEU A 339 -21.51 -4.28 11.86
C LEU A 339 -20.98 -5.69 12.15
N GLN A 340 -21.81 -6.72 11.97
CA GLN A 340 -21.45 -8.10 12.30
C GLN A 340 -20.27 -8.61 11.48
N ARG A 341 -20.24 -8.36 10.17
CA ARG A 341 -19.10 -8.75 9.32
C ARG A 341 -17.88 -7.86 9.55
N ALA A 342 -18.10 -6.54 9.62
CA ALA A 342 -17.04 -5.58 9.85
C ALA A 342 -16.30 -5.82 11.17
N SER A 343 -16.98 -6.24 12.23
CA SER A 343 -16.37 -6.54 13.53
C SER A 343 -15.38 -7.73 13.49
N LYS A 344 -15.48 -8.60 12.48
CA LYS A 344 -14.62 -9.79 12.34
C LYS A 344 -13.40 -9.55 11.47
N MET A 345 -13.19 -8.31 10.97
CA MET A 345 -12.02 -7.99 10.17
C MET A 345 -10.73 -8.18 10.96
N SER A 346 -9.65 -8.57 10.27
CA SER A 346 -8.32 -8.81 10.87
C SER A 346 -8.41 -9.62 12.17
N PRO A 347 -8.67 -10.93 12.14
CA PRO A 347 -8.94 -11.76 13.31
C PRO A 347 -7.67 -12.10 14.09
N LEU A 348 -7.08 -11.09 14.75
CA LEU A 348 -5.77 -11.18 15.40
C LEU A 348 -5.77 -12.09 16.63
N ARG A 349 -6.76 -11.90 17.54
CA ARG A 349 -6.89 -12.73 18.75
C ARG A 349 -7.14 -14.18 18.37
N SER A 350 -8.03 -14.39 17.41
CA SER A 350 -8.35 -15.72 16.91
C SER A 350 -7.16 -16.46 16.29
N ALA A 351 -6.27 -15.72 15.60
CA ALA A 351 -5.01 -16.25 15.08
C ALA A 351 -4.00 -16.55 16.21
N LEU A 352 -3.89 -15.62 17.18
CA LEU A 352 -2.99 -15.77 18.34
C LEU A 352 -3.36 -17.01 19.19
N GLU A 353 -4.64 -17.20 19.49
CA GLU A 353 -5.15 -18.35 20.26
C GLU A 353 -4.90 -19.70 19.59
N ARG A 354 -4.79 -19.70 18.25
CA ARG A 354 -4.40 -20.87 17.48
C ARG A 354 -2.89 -21.06 17.37
N ASN A 355 -2.09 -20.20 18.04
CA ASN A 355 -0.62 -20.20 17.90
C ASN A 355 -0.20 -20.16 16.42
N MET A 356 -0.80 -19.28 15.65
CA MET A 356 -0.42 -18.99 14.27
C MET A 356 0.69 -17.94 14.25
N HIS A 357 1.64 -18.09 13.34
CA HIS A 357 2.49 -16.97 12.95
C HIS A 357 1.68 -16.01 12.09
N PHE A 358 1.75 -14.72 12.38
CA PHE A 358 1.15 -13.65 11.59
C PHE A 358 1.95 -12.37 11.75
N THR A 359 1.85 -11.49 10.76
CA THR A 359 2.47 -10.19 10.78
C THR A 359 1.45 -9.06 10.68
N LEU A 360 1.87 -7.85 10.99
CA LEU A 360 1.10 -6.64 10.76
C LEU A 360 1.85 -5.74 9.76
N HIS A 361 1.10 -5.07 8.88
CA HIS A 361 1.65 -4.15 7.89
C HIS A 361 0.75 -2.93 7.67
N GLN A 362 1.18 -1.99 6.82
CA GLN A 362 0.51 -0.70 6.59
C GLN A 362 0.28 -0.35 5.14
N ASP A 363 0.86 -1.12 4.21
CA ASP A 363 0.68 -0.92 2.78
C ASP A 363 1.03 0.51 2.29
N SER A 364 2.11 1.10 2.84
CA SER A 364 2.54 2.43 2.42
C SER A 364 2.82 2.49 0.90
N PRO A 365 2.30 3.52 0.20
CA PRO A 365 1.85 4.83 0.67
C PRO A 365 0.34 4.97 0.95
N VAL A 366 -0.42 3.88 1.09
CA VAL A 366 -1.85 3.95 1.40
C VAL A 366 -2.07 4.70 2.71
N ILE A 367 -1.26 4.36 3.74
CA ILE A 367 -1.05 5.17 4.95
C ILE A 367 0.45 5.34 5.20
N LEU A 368 0.84 6.19 6.15
CA LEU A 368 2.24 6.35 6.54
C LEU A 368 2.81 5.06 7.13
N PRO A 369 4.13 4.81 7.00
CA PRO A 369 4.76 3.60 7.53
C PRO A 369 4.93 3.66 9.07
N ASP A 370 3.85 3.95 9.80
CA ASP A 370 3.85 4.09 11.26
C ASP A 370 3.44 2.79 11.95
N MET A 371 4.43 2.00 12.36
CA MET A 371 4.17 0.73 13.03
C MET A 371 3.63 0.90 14.46
N LEU A 372 3.83 2.06 15.10
CA LEU A 372 3.24 2.36 16.41
C LEU A 372 1.73 2.60 16.28
N GLU A 373 1.27 3.28 15.20
CA GLU A 373 -0.16 3.36 14.87
C GLU A 373 -0.74 1.96 14.62
N THR A 374 -0.02 1.09 13.92
CA THR A 374 -0.45 -0.29 13.69
C THR A 374 -0.61 -1.06 15.00
N ILE A 375 0.34 -0.95 15.93
CA ILE A 375 0.26 -1.54 17.27
C ILE A 375 -0.96 -0.97 18.02
N TYR A 376 -1.14 0.35 18.00
CA TYR A 376 -2.31 1.00 18.59
C TYR A 376 -3.62 0.44 18.02
N CYS A 377 -3.73 0.29 16.72
CA CYS A 377 -4.93 -0.27 16.07
C CYS A 377 -5.20 -1.72 16.49
N ALA A 378 -4.17 -2.53 16.65
CA ALA A 378 -4.30 -3.93 17.10
C ALA A 378 -4.77 -4.04 18.56
N VAL A 379 -4.33 -3.11 19.42
CA VAL A 379 -4.69 -3.07 20.84
C VAL A 379 -6.04 -2.43 21.07
N SER A 380 -6.32 -1.28 20.45
CA SER A 380 -7.51 -0.48 20.73
C SER A 380 -8.72 -0.87 19.89
N ARG A 381 -8.51 -1.24 18.63
CA ARG A 381 -9.53 -1.46 17.60
C ARG A 381 -10.58 -0.34 17.51
N LYS A 382 -10.13 0.91 17.74
CA LYS A 382 -10.98 2.09 17.65
C LYS A 382 -11.00 2.63 16.21
N THR A 383 -12.21 2.91 15.72
CA THR A 383 -12.40 3.65 14.47
C THR A 383 -12.06 5.13 14.66
N GLU A 384 -12.04 5.90 13.58
CA GLU A 384 -11.84 7.35 13.61
C GLU A 384 -12.90 8.07 14.49
N THR A 385 -14.10 7.51 14.56
CA THR A 385 -15.20 8.04 15.42
C THR A 385 -15.09 7.61 16.89
N GLY A 386 -14.08 6.77 17.23
CA GLY A 386 -13.89 6.23 18.58
C GLY A 386 -14.70 4.97 18.88
N ARG A 387 -15.43 4.43 17.91
CA ARG A 387 -16.14 3.15 18.06
C ARG A 387 -15.15 2.00 18.14
N ILE A 388 -15.37 1.06 19.06
CA ILE A 388 -14.64 -0.19 19.09
C ILE A 388 -15.24 -1.16 18.09
N LEU A 389 -14.42 -1.67 17.16
CA LEU A 389 -14.84 -2.57 16.10
C LEU A 389 -14.16 -3.94 16.25
N GLY A 390 -14.91 -4.92 16.73
CA GLY A 390 -14.41 -6.29 16.98
C GLY A 390 -13.55 -6.36 18.25
N GLU A 391 -14.11 -6.04 19.40
CA GLU A 391 -13.42 -6.03 20.71
C GLU A 391 -12.77 -7.38 21.03
N ASP A 392 -13.44 -8.49 20.65
CA ASP A 392 -12.96 -9.85 20.88
C ASP A 392 -11.66 -10.17 20.11
N GLU A 393 -11.32 -9.38 19.07
CA GLU A 393 -10.12 -9.56 18.26
C GLU A 393 -8.96 -8.63 18.68
N ARG A 394 -9.06 -7.95 19.80
CA ARG A 394 -7.95 -7.19 20.42
C ARG A 394 -6.83 -8.12 20.86
N ILE A 395 -5.60 -7.69 20.66
CA ILE A 395 -4.41 -8.34 21.23
C ILE A 395 -3.65 -7.36 22.13
N ASP A 396 -2.81 -7.88 23.00
CA ASP A 396 -1.97 -7.06 23.85
C ASP A 396 -0.81 -6.42 23.06
N ALA A 397 -0.23 -5.34 23.61
CA ALA A 397 0.84 -4.58 22.97
C ALA A 397 2.12 -5.42 22.73
N CYS A 398 2.41 -6.39 23.60
CA CYS A 398 3.57 -7.27 23.42
C CYS A 398 3.38 -8.19 22.22
N SER A 399 2.19 -8.79 22.06
CA SER A 399 1.83 -9.59 20.89
C SER A 399 1.85 -8.77 19.60
N ALA A 400 1.34 -7.52 19.63
CA ALA A 400 1.38 -6.63 18.48
C ALA A 400 2.82 -6.22 18.12
N LEU A 401 3.66 -5.92 19.12
CA LEU A 401 5.08 -5.62 18.92
C LEU A 401 5.83 -6.81 18.30
N ARG A 402 5.56 -8.03 18.75
CA ARG A 402 6.13 -9.24 18.14
C ARG A 402 5.72 -9.39 16.69
N ALA A 403 4.48 -9.08 16.34
CA ALA A 403 3.96 -9.20 14.97
C ALA A 403 4.65 -8.24 13.98
N VAL A 404 5.18 -7.11 14.46
CA VAL A 404 5.95 -6.15 13.63
C VAL A 404 7.47 -6.32 13.74
N THR A 405 7.96 -7.23 14.57
CA THR A 405 9.40 -7.49 14.77
C THR A 405 9.77 -8.95 14.53
N ALA A 406 9.63 -9.80 15.54
CA ALA A 406 10.03 -11.21 15.46
C ALA A 406 9.27 -12.00 14.38
N GLU A 407 7.96 -11.78 14.26
CA GLU A 407 7.14 -12.46 13.24
C GLU A 407 7.43 -11.90 11.83
N ALA A 408 7.75 -10.59 11.71
CA ALA A 408 8.22 -10.02 10.45
C ALA A 408 9.55 -10.62 10.01
N ALA A 409 10.49 -10.82 10.94
CA ALA A 409 11.74 -11.53 10.66
C ALA A 409 11.48 -12.99 10.24
N TYR A 410 10.56 -13.67 10.93
CA TYR A 410 10.14 -15.03 10.55
C TYR A 410 9.54 -15.06 9.14
N GLN A 411 8.70 -14.11 8.78
CA GLN A 411 8.15 -14.03 7.43
C GLN A 411 9.25 -13.97 6.36
N TYR A 412 10.34 -13.24 6.61
CA TYR A 412 11.44 -13.10 5.66
C TYR A 412 12.54 -14.16 5.75
N PHE A 413 12.37 -15.20 6.58
CA PHE A 413 13.41 -16.22 6.87
C PHE A 413 14.67 -15.62 7.52
N GLU A 414 14.50 -14.56 8.31
CA GLU A 414 15.57 -13.80 8.97
C GLU A 414 15.50 -13.89 10.51
N GLU A 415 14.67 -14.77 11.05
CA GLU A 415 14.47 -14.92 12.49
C GLU A 415 15.73 -15.28 13.26
N ASN A 416 16.76 -15.83 12.61
CA ASN A 416 18.06 -16.10 13.22
C ASN A 416 19.00 -14.89 13.20
N GLU A 417 18.71 -13.88 12.38
CA GLU A 417 19.58 -12.72 12.16
C GLU A 417 19.04 -11.43 12.78
N THR A 418 17.70 -11.29 12.87
CA THR A 418 17.04 -10.06 13.33
C THR A 418 15.72 -10.34 14.05
N GLY A 419 14.93 -9.32 14.37
CA GLY A 419 13.58 -9.42 14.94
C GLY A 419 13.52 -9.50 16.46
N THR A 420 14.64 -9.79 17.14
CA THR A 420 14.73 -9.80 18.62
C THR A 420 16.07 -9.25 19.08
N LEU A 421 16.11 -8.69 20.27
CA LEU A 421 17.34 -8.27 20.96
C LEU A 421 17.99 -9.47 21.64
N SER A 422 18.69 -10.29 20.85
CA SER A 422 19.39 -11.48 21.31
C SER A 422 20.84 -11.46 20.85
N GLU A 423 21.74 -12.01 21.68
CA GLU A 423 23.16 -12.11 21.36
C GLU A 423 23.37 -12.87 20.02
N GLY A 424 24.27 -12.36 19.20
CA GLY A 424 24.61 -12.91 17.89
C GLY A 424 23.70 -12.46 16.73
N LYS A 425 22.67 -11.63 17.00
CA LYS A 425 21.85 -11.01 15.96
C LYS A 425 22.38 -9.64 15.55
N ARG A 426 21.91 -9.13 14.42
CA ARG A 426 22.25 -7.80 13.92
C ARG A 426 21.83 -6.73 14.92
N GLU A 427 22.63 -5.70 15.05
CA GLU A 427 22.43 -4.58 15.96
C GLU A 427 21.37 -3.59 15.40
N ASN A 428 20.15 -4.12 15.15
CA ASN A 428 18.99 -3.37 14.68
C ASN A 428 18.05 -3.14 15.87
N LEU A 429 17.96 -1.90 16.32
CA LEU A 429 17.12 -1.56 17.46
C LEU A 429 16.57 -0.13 17.36
N ILE A 430 15.50 0.13 18.10
CA ILE A 430 14.91 1.47 18.21
C ILE A 430 14.86 1.90 19.67
N ILE A 431 14.98 3.20 19.88
CA ILE A 431 14.70 3.85 21.17
C ILE A 431 13.36 4.56 21.02
N LEU A 432 12.44 4.26 21.91
CA LEU A 432 11.11 4.84 21.97
C LEU A 432 11.01 5.83 23.14
N SER A 433 10.16 6.85 23.01
CA SER A 433 9.92 7.84 24.07
C SER A 433 9.28 7.25 25.32
N GLU A 434 8.58 6.13 25.21
CA GLU A 434 7.98 5.39 26.32
C GLU A 434 7.87 3.90 25.98
N ASN A 435 7.75 3.05 27.01
CA ASN A 435 7.57 1.61 26.83
C ASN A 435 6.14 1.30 26.33
N PRO A 436 5.96 0.71 25.15
CA PRO A 436 4.63 0.38 24.62
C PRO A 436 3.95 -0.78 25.40
N VAL A 437 4.73 -1.60 26.12
CA VAL A 437 4.20 -2.73 26.88
C VAL A 437 3.78 -2.25 28.26
N GLY A 438 2.47 -2.31 28.53
CA GLY A 438 1.91 -1.94 29.82
C GLY A 438 1.51 -0.45 29.98
N CYS A 439 1.63 0.37 28.94
CA CYS A 439 1.04 1.71 28.93
C CYS A 439 -0.46 1.66 28.57
N SER A 440 -1.19 2.76 28.82
CA SER A 440 -2.59 2.88 28.42
C SER A 440 -2.74 3.01 26.90
N GLU A 441 -3.93 2.70 26.36
CA GLU A 441 -4.21 2.85 24.94
C GLU A 441 -3.96 4.28 24.43
N GLU A 442 -4.30 5.29 25.22
CA GLU A 442 -4.10 6.70 24.87
C GLU A 442 -2.62 7.02 24.72
N LYS A 443 -1.79 6.53 25.66
CA LYS A 443 -0.34 6.73 25.63
C LYS A 443 0.33 5.99 24.48
N LEU A 444 -0.14 4.81 24.07
CA LEU A 444 0.39 4.11 22.91
C LEU A 444 0.43 5.00 21.66
N ARG A 445 -0.60 5.84 21.48
CA ARG A 445 -0.71 6.75 20.33
C ARG A 445 0.26 7.95 20.41
N GLU A 446 0.79 8.24 21.57
CA GLU A 446 1.72 9.36 21.81
C GLU A 446 3.18 8.94 21.73
N ILE A 447 3.46 7.64 21.73
CA ILE A 447 4.83 7.11 21.66
C ILE A 447 5.46 7.50 20.33
N ARG A 448 6.72 7.91 20.38
CA ARG A 448 7.52 8.30 19.23
C ARG A 448 8.80 7.50 19.16
N VAL A 449 9.31 7.31 17.96
CA VAL A 449 10.66 6.82 17.73
C VAL A 449 11.62 7.97 17.99
N GLU A 450 12.51 7.83 18.98
CA GLU A 450 13.54 8.81 19.30
C GLU A 450 14.84 8.54 18.56
N GLU A 451 15.17 7.26 18.37
CA GLU A 451 16.36 6.86 17.63
C GLU A 451 16.15 5.52 16.95
N THR A 452 16.65 5.39 15.72
CA THR A 452 16.73 4.14 14.99
C THR A 452 18.18 3.80 14.71
N ILE A 453 18.60 2.63 15.15
CA ILE A 453 19.95 2.10 15.00
C ILE A 453 19.86 0.89 14.06
N ARG A 454 20.71 0.87 13.05
CA ARG A 454 20.83 -0.19 12.08
C ARG A 454 22.27 -0.62 11.94
N ASP A 455 22.53 -1.92 12.11
CA ASP A 455 23.89 -2.50 12.09
C ASP A 455 24.87 -1.73 12.99
N GLY A 456 24.38 -1.28 14.17
CA GLY A 456 25.16 -0.51 15.16
C GLY A 456 25.31 0.99 14.88
N GLU A 457 24.81 1.49 13.74
CA GLU A 457 24.88 2.90 13.38
C GLU A 457 23.54 3.60 13.53
N THR A 458 23.54 4.82 14.09
CA THR A 458 22.33 5.66 14.16
C THR A 458 21.98 6.15 12.76
N VAL A 459 20.82 5.70 12.26
CA VAL A 459 20.29 6.10 10.93
C VAL A 459 19.18 7.16 11.03
N PHE A 460 18.61 7.34 12.22
CA PHE A 460 17.65 8.39 12.55
C PHE A 460 17.77 8.75 14.03
N LYS A 461 17.67 10.05 14.33
CA LYS A 461 17.55 10.60 15.67
C LYS A 461 16.65 11.83 15.64
N LEU A 462 15.66 11.89 16.57
CA LEU A 462 14.70 12.98 16.72
C LEU A 462 15.37 14.27 17.23
#